data_8c148971760a709e24d4dc3622220ad0
#
_entry.id   8c148971760a709e24d4dc3622220ad0
#
_cell.length_a   1.000
_cell.length_b   1.000
_cell.length_c   1.000
_cell.angle_alpha   90.00
_cell.angle_beta   90.00
_cell.angle_gamma   90.00
#
_symmetry.space_group_name_H-M   'P 1'
#
loop_
_entity.id
_entity.type
_entity.pdbx_description
1 polymer ?
#
loop_
_entity_poly.entity_id
_entity_poly.type
_entity_poly.pdbx_seq_one_letter_code
_entity_poly.pdbx_strand_id
1 'polypeptide(L)'
;MITDWHTLNREPGLPGLYARAATRRKITGSHLPDSGLRCWVEVDPKRLAAYRKVCGFADNGLLPPTYPHILGFALQMQLLTARDFPFPLLGLIHLSNRIRVLRPMGGVSRVRVSVQAQNLLPHAKGATFDLLTTLDDQLGPLWEAESRMLCRGVKLEGEPLEESLVPSLALGEPRWQHAGCRR
;
A
#
# COMPACT_ATOMS: atom_id res chain seq x y z
N MET A 1 -11.66 -6.84 12.74
CA MET A 1 -11.68 -5.40 13.13
C MET A 1 -10.43 -5.16 13.93
N ILE A 2 -9.58 -4.20 13.55
CA ILE A 2 -8.35 -3.91 14.30
C ILE A 2 -8.72 -3.37 15.66
N THR A 3 -8.12 -3.97 16.68
CA THR A 3 -8.37 -3.64 18.07
C THR A 3 -7.28 -2.77 18.69
N ASP A 4 -6.09 -2.73 18.07
CA ASP A 4 -4.96 -1.97 18.61
C ASP A 4 -4.14 -1.25 17.54
N TRP A 5 -3.69 -0.02 17.87
CA TRP A 5 -2.87 0.81 17.00
C TRP A 5 -1.53 1.14 17.64
N HIS A 6 -0.45 0.64 17.05
CA HIS A 6 0.89 1.01 17.47
C HIS A 6 1.32 2.31 16.77
N THR A 7 1.44 3.38 17.56
CA THR A 7 1.88 4.68 17.05
C THR A 7 3.41 4.75 17.09
N LEU A 8 4.01 4.95 15.93
CA LEU A 8 5.45 5.14 15.80
C LEU A 8 5.80 6.62 15.97
N ASN A 9 6.88 6.90 16.71
CA ASN A 9 7.37 8.27 16.94
C ASN A 9 8.02 8.88 15.70
N ARG A 10 8.48 8.05 14.76
CA ARG A 10 9.12 8.46 13.52
C ARG A 10 8.89 7.42 12.42
N GLU A 11 9.00 7.86 11.17
CA GLU A 11 8.97 7.00 10.01
C GLU A 11 10.10 5.95 10.07
N PRO A 12 9.81 4.67 9.78
CA PRO A 12 10.82 3.61 9.78
C PRO A 12 11.86 3.80 8.66
N GLY A 13 13.12 3.48 8.96
CA GLY A 13 14.20 3.55 7.96
C GLY A 13 14.17 2.36 6.99
N LEU A 14 14.07 2.63 5.69
CA LEU A 14 14.00 1.62 4.64
C LEU A 14 15.16 0.63 4.61
N PRO A 15 16.44 1.00 4.80
CA PRO A 15 17.55 0.04 4.75
C PRO A 15 17.40 -1.13 5.72
N GLY A 16 16.99 -0.86 6.97
CA GLY A 16 16.75 -1.90 7.97
C GLY A 16 15.55 -2.79 7.62
N LEU A 17 14.52 -2.22 6.98
CA LEU A 17 13.35 -2.96 6.51
C LEU A 17 13.70 -3.92 5.37
N TYR A 18 14.49 -3.48 4.41
CA TYR A 18 14.97 -4.34 3.33
C TYR A 18 15.85 -5.49 3.85
N ALA A 19 16.75 -5.22 4.81
CA ALA A 19 17.56 -6.26 5.43
C ALA A 19 16.69 -7.32 6.11
N ARG A 20 15.66 -6.91 6.88
CA ARG A 20 14.70 -7.83 7.49
C ARG A 20 13.91 -8.63 6.46
N ALA A 21 13.44 -7.98 5.39
CA ALA A 21 12.74 -8.65 4.31
C ALA A 21 13.61 -9.73 3.63
N ALA A 22 14.89 -9.46 3.41
CA ALA A 22 15.81 -10.39 2.77
C ALA A 22 16.09 -11.66 3.60
N THR A 23 16.06 -11.55 4.92
CA THR A 23 16.34 -12.68 5.84
C THR A 23 15.10 -13.56 6.09
N ARG A 24 13.90 -13.01 5.90
CA ARG A 24 12.64 -13.67 6.24
C ARG A 24 12.00 -14.32 5.02
N ARG A 25 12.13 -15.65 4.91
CA ARG A 25 11.70 -16.42 3.71
C ARG A 25 10.64 -17.47 3.97
N LYS A 26 10.28 -17.71 5.24
CA LYS A 26 9.35 -18.79 5.60
C LYS A 26 8.00 -18.23 6.01
N ILE A 27 6.94 -18.95 5.67
CA ILE A 27 5.61 -18.76 6.22
C ILE A 27 5.65 -19.25 7.66
N THR A 28 5.17 -18.44 8.60
CA THR A 28 5.25 -18.72 10.06
C THR A 28 3.90 -18.90 10.71
N GLY A 29 2.81 -18.71 9.97
CA GLY A 29 1.46 -18.83 10.50
C GLY A 29 0.38 -18.65 9.45
N SER A 30 -0.87 -18.68 9.91
CA SER A 30 -2.09 -18.57 9.09
C SER A 30 -3.05 -17.50 9.61
N HIS A 31 -2.59 -16.56 10.43
CA HIS A 31 -3.40 -15.48 10.99
C HIS A 31 -2.67 -14.15 10.80
N LEU A 32 -3.41 -13.12 10.41
CA LEU A 32 -2.87 -11.75 10.37
C LEU A 32 -2.82 -11.16 11.78
N PRO A 33 -1.90 -10.21 12.04
CA PRO A 33 -1.91 -9.48 13.30
C PRO A 33 -3.19 -8.62 13.42
N ASP A 34 -3.73 -8.56 14.63
CA ASP A 34 -4.90 -7.73 14.96
C ASP A 34 -4.55 -6.27 15.21
N SER A 35 -3.28 -5.93 15.09
CA SER A 35 -2.76 -4.57 15.29
C SER A 35 -2.40 -3.89 13.98
N GLY A 36 -2.59 -2.58 13.94
CA GLY A 36 -2.13 -1.71 12.86
C GLY A 36 -1.01 -0.79 13.29
N LEU A 37 -0.33 -0.20 12.32
CA LEU A 37 0.72 0.80 12.54
C LEU A 37 0.24 2.18 12.09
N ARG A 38 0.63 3.22 12.82
CA ARG A 38 0.41 4.60 12.40
C ARG A 38 1.60 5.49 12.74
N CYS A 39 1.81 6.51 11.93
CA CYS A 39 2.87 7.48 12.11
C CYS A 39 2.51 8.80 11.45
N TRP A 40 3.00 9.92 12.00
CA TRP A 40 2.97 11.20 11.32
C TRP A 40 4.14 11.28 10.34
N VAL A 41 3.84 11.62 9.08
CA VAL A 41 4.80 11.70 7.98
C VAL A 41 4.76 13.10 7.39
N GLU A 42 5.92 13.70 7.19
CA GLU A 42 6.09 14.99 6.52
C GLU A 42 6.10 14.79 5.01
N VAL A 43 5.45 15.69 4.29
CA VAL A 43 5.51 15.73 2.82
C VAL A 43 6.73 16.53 2.40
N ASP A 44 7.80 15.85 1.98
CA ASP A 44 9.00 16.51 1.48
C ASP A 44 8.74 17.15 0.10
N PRO A 45 8.80 18.49 -0.03
CA PRO A 45 8.51 19.16 -1.29
C PRO A 45 9.49 18.78 -2.42
N LYS A 46 10.74 18.45 -2.09
CA LYS A 46 11.73 18.04 -3.10
C LYS A 46 11.42 16.67 -3.66
N ARG A 47 11.03 15.72 -2.81
CA ARG A 47 10.61 14.38 -3.22
C ARG A 47 9.30 14.45 -4.02
N LEU A 48 8.35 15.28 -3.60
CA LEU A 48 7.10 15.49 -4.33
C LEU A 48 7.34 16.07 -5.73
N ALA A 49 8.22 17.08 -5.86
CA ALA A 49 8.58 17.66 -7.14
C ALA A 49 9.26 16.63 -8.06
N ALA A 50 10.19 15.83 -7.52
CA ALA A 50 10.84 14.75 -8.27
C ALA A 50 9.84 13.70 -8.74
N TYR A 51 8.88 13.30 -7.87
CA TYR A 51 7.82 12.37 -8.22
C TYR A 51 6.92 12.89 -9.34
N ARG A 52 6.47 14.15 -9.24
CA ARG A 52 5.67 14.80 -10.31
C ARG A 52 6.41 14.77 -11.65
N LYS A 53 7.69 15.13 -11.63
CA LYS A 53 8.51 15.12 -12.84
C LYS A 53 8.59 13.74 -13.50
N VAL A 54 8.84 12.69 -12.71
CA VAL A 54 8.96 11.31 -13.23
C VAL A 54 7.62 10.76 -13.72
N CYS A 55 6.54 11.04 -12.99
CA CYS A 55 5.21 10.49 -13.30
C CYS A 55 4.36 11.39 -14.22
N GLY A 56 4.86 12.55 -14.65
CA GLY A 56 4.16 13.45 -15.56
C GLY A 56 2.98 14.21 -14.92
N PHE A 57 2.97 14.36 -13.57
CA PHE A 57 1.95 15.14 -12.90
C PHE A 57 2.24 16.65 -12.93
N ALA A 58 1.23 17.43 -13.28
CA ALA A 58 1.33 18.89 -13.19
C ALA A 58 1.46 19.38 -11.75
N ASP A 59 2.15 20.50 -11.55
CA ASP A 59 2.19 21.20 -10.25
C ASP A 59 0.97 22.13 -10.12
N ASN A 60 -0.12 21.58 -9.63
CA ASN A 60 -1.39 22.28 -9.42
C ASN A 60 -1.70 22.54 -7.94
N GLY A 61 -0.69 22.44 -7.07
CA GLY A 61 -0.85 22.61 -5.62
C GLY A 61 -1.50 21.41 -4.89
N LEU A 62 -1.93 20.36 -5.61
CA LEU A 62 -2.52 19.14 -5.02
C LEU A 62 -1.48 18.02 -4.98
N LEU A 63 -1.55 17.14 -3.99
CA LEU A 63 -0.80 15.87 -4.04
C LEU A 63 -1.37 14.99 -5.15
N PRO A 64 -0.53 14.39 -6.01
CA PRO A 64 -0.97 13.39 -6.97
C PRO A 64 -1.69 12.22 -6.28
N PRO A 65 -2.76 11.65 -6.85
CA PRO A 65 -3.57 10.60 -6.21
C PRO A 65 -2.78 9.36 -5.79
N THR A 66 -1.66 9.08 -6.44
CA THR A 66 -0.80 7.93 -6.17
C THR A 66 0.37 8.24 -5.23
N TYR A 67 0.67 9.52 -4.97
CA TYR A 67 1.77 9.92 -4.08
C TYR A 67 1.60 9.47 -2.63
N PRO A 68 0.39 9.44 -2.05
CA PRO A 68 0.15 8.91 -0.71
C PRO A 68 0.66 7.48 -0.50
N HIS A 69 0.67 6.65 -1.54
CA HIS A 69 1.24 5.30 -1.46
C HIS A 69 2.75 5.34 -1.13
N ILE A 70 3.48 6.33 -1.66
CA ILE A 70 4.91 6.54 -1.34
C ILE A 70 5.09 6.92 0.13
N LEU A 71 4.21 7.78 0.67
CA LEU A 71 4.24 8.18 2.08
C LEU A 71 3.96 6.99 3.02
N GLY A 72 3.09 6.07 2.59
CA GLY A 72 2.73 4.87 3.35
C GLY A 72 3.76 3.74 3.27
N PHE A 73 4.65 3.75 2.28
CA PHE A 73 5.48 2.60 1.94
C PHE A 73 6.35 2.08 3.08
N ALA A 74 7.00 2.96 3.85
CA ALA A 74 7.84 2.57 4.98
C ALA A 74 7.02 1.87 6.10
N LEU A 75 5.79 2.32 6.35
CA LEU A 75 4.90 1.68 7.33
C LEU A 75 4.39 0.33 6.82
N GLN A 76 4.04 0.23 5.54
CA GLN A 76 3.68 -1.04 4.91
C GLN A 76 4.81 -2.06 5.05
N MET A 77 6.04 -1.67 4.71
CA MET A 77 7.23 -2.49 4.88
C MET A 77 7.45 -2.90 6.36
N GLN A 78 7.25 -1.96 7.30
CA GLN A 78 7.38 -2.23 8.72
C GLN A 78 6.36 -3.29 9.19
N LEU A 79 5.09 -3.18 8.78
CA LEU A 79 4.05 -4.14 9.11
C LEU A 79 4.37 -5.51 8.49
N LEU A 80 4.65 -5.56 7.20
CA LEU A 80 4.89 -6.80 6.46
C LEU A 80 6.19 -7.53 6.88
N THR A 81 7.13 -6.83 7.53
CA THR A 81 8.36 -7.43 8.08
C THR A 81 8.32 -7.60 9.60
N ALA A 82 7.20 -7.31 10.26
CA ALA A 82 7.03 -7.51 11.69
C ALA A 82 7.11 -9.01 12.05
N ARG A 83 7.56 -9.34 13.27
CA ARG A 83 7.78 -10.73 13.67
C ARG A 83 6.52 -11.58 13.69
N ASP A 84 5.41 -10.97 14.03
CA ASP A 84 4.07 -11.54 14.11
C ASP A 84 3.34 -11.58 12.76
N PHE A 85 3.87 -10.92 11.72
CA PHE A 85 3.30 -11.01 10.39
C PHE A 85 3.64 -12.39 9.77
N PRO A 86 2.66 -13.20 9.32
CA PRO A 86 2.88 -14.60 9.01
C PRO A 86 3.59 -14.87 7.69
N PHE A 87 3.58 -13.92 6.75
CA PHE A 87 4.04 -14.15 5.38
C PHE A 87 5.34 -13.41 5.08
N PRO A 88 6.26 -14.03 4.31
CA PRO A 88 7.48 -13.36 3.88
C PRO A 88 7.15 -12.26 2.86
N LEU A 89 7.65 -11.05 3.07
CA LEU A 89 7.43 -9.94 2.14
C LEU A 89 7.93 -10.27 0.71
N LEU A 90 9.13 -10.86 0.62
CA LEU A 90 9.66 -11.32 -0.66
C LEU A 90 8.90 -12.58 -1.10
N GLY A 91 8.14 -12.45 -2.16
CA GLY A 91 7.27 -13.51 -2.67
C GLY A 91 5.78 -13.17 -2.58
N LEU A 92 5.40 -12.06 -1.95
CA LEU A 92 4.06 -11.51 -2.08
C LEU A 92 3.83 -11.00 -3.50
N ILE A 93 2.68 -11.32 -4.05
CA ILE A 93 2.24 -10.85 -5.37
C ILE A 93 1.15 -9.82 -5.16
N HIS A 94 1.34 -8.63 -5.71
CA HIS A 94 0.34 -7.57 -5.69
C HIS A 94 -0.68 -7.84 -6.81
N LEU A 95 -1.92 -8.18 -6.44
CA LEU A 95 -2.97 -8.52 -7.39
C LEU A 95 -3.72 -7.29 -7.88
N SER A 96 -4.10 -6.40 -6.97
CA SER A 96 -4.84 -5.19 -7.29
C SER A 96 -4.59 -4.08 -6.28
N ASN A 97 -4.81 -2.83 -6.71
CA ASN A 97 -4.80 -1.68 -5.84
C ASN A 97 -6.00 -0.79 -6.15
N ARG A 98 -6.83 -0.53 -5.14
CA ARG A 98 -7.96 0.39 -5.22
C ARG A 98 -7.63 1.63 -4.42
N ILE A 99 -7.62 2.78 -5.08
CA ILE A 99 -7.33 4.09 -4.47
C ILE A 99 -8.61 4.92 -4.45
N ARG A 100 -8.90 5.53 -3.31
CA ARG A 100 -9.97 6.52 -3.14
C ARG A 100 -9.42 7.81 -2.57
N VAL A 101 -9.59 8.90 -3.29
CA VAL A 101 -9.33 10.25 -2.82
C VAL A 101 -10.62 10.77 -2.20
N LEU A 102 -10.64 10.95 -0.88
CA LEU A 102 -11.84 11.29 -0.13
C LEU A 102 -12.13 12.79 -0.14
N ARG A 103 -11.08 13.60 -0.25
CA ARG A 103 -11.16 15.05 -0.47
C ARG A 103 -9.88 15.59 -1.13
N PRO A 104 -9.92 16.80 -1.72
CA PRO A 104 -8.73 17.40 -2.34
C PRO A 104 -7.55 17.50 -1.38
N MET A 105 -6.38 17.07 -1.81
CA MET A 105 -5.16 17.02 -1.01
C MET A 105 -4.27 18.24 -1.29
N GLY A 106 -4.81 19.46 -1.18
CA GLY A 106 -4.09 20.72 -1.35
C GLY A 106 -3.47 21.24 -0.05
N GLY A 107 -2.29 21.86 -0.13
CA GLY A 107 -1.62 22.48 1.03
C GLY A 107 -1.19 21.48 2.12
N VAL A 108 -1.17 20.19 1.82
CA VAL A 108 -0.85 19.14 2.78
C VAL A 108 0.66 19.06 2.98
N SER A 109 1.13 19.43 4.17
CA SER A 109 2.55 19.36 4.55
C SER A 109 2.86 18.19 5.49
N ARG A 110 1.86 17.68 6.21
CA ARG A 110 2.00 16.59 7.17
C ARG A 110 0.72 15.78 7.24
N VAL A 111 0.85 14.46 7.25
CA VAL A 111 -0.27 13.52 7.31
C VAL A 111 -0.03 12.43 8.36
N ARG A 112 -1.09 11.93 8.94
CA ARG A 112 -1.05 10.69 9.69
C ARG A 112 -1.31 9.54 8.71
N VAL A 113 -0.31 8.70 8.55
CA VAL A 113 -0.44 7.44 7.78
C VAL A 113 -0.79 6.32 8.74
N SER A 114 -1.79 5.52 8.39
CA SER A 114 -2.16 4.31 9.11
C SER A 114 -2.16 3.12 8.15
N VAL A 115 -1.63 1.98 8.59
CA VAL A 115 -1.51 0.76 7.78
C VAL A 115 -1.97 -0.44 8.61
N GLN A 116 -2.77 -1.31 7.99
CA GLN A 116 -3.25 -2.56 8.60
C GLN A 116 -3.41 -3.64 7.53
N ALA A 117 -3.30 -4.91 7.96
CA ALA A 117 -3.64 -6.07 7.14
C ALA A 117 -4.98 -6.65 7.60
N GLN A 118 -5.82 -7.07 6.65
CA GLN A 118 -7.15 -7.61 6.92
C GLN A 118 -7.59 -8.58 5.83
N ASN A 119 -8.76 -9.20 6.00
CA ASN A 119 -9.41 -10.04 4.97
C ASN A 119 -8.50 -11.17 4.46
N LEU A 120 -7.93 -11.96 5.40
CA LEU A 120 -7.19 -13.16 5.03
C LEU A 120 -8.16 -14.22 4.53
N LEU A 121 -8.03 -14.60 3.26
CA LEU A 121 -8.96 -15.48 2.56
C LEU A 121 -8.21 -16.57 1.80
N PRO A 122 -8.78 -17.79 1.73
CA PRO A 122 -8.21 -18.85 0.89
C PRO A 122 -8.26 -18.46 -0.60
N HIS A 123 -7.25 -18.89 -1.34
CA HIS A 123 -7.12 -18.67 -2.77
C HIS A 123 -6.56 -19.92 -3.43
N ALA A 124 -6.91 -20.21 -4.70
CA ALA A 124 -6.47 -21.42 -5.42
C ALA A 124 -4.94 -21.61 -5.46
N LYS A 125 -4.15 -20.54 -5.38
CA LYS A 125 -2.68 -20.56 -5.39
C LYS A 125 -2.05 -20.30 -4.01
N GLY A 126 -2.85 -20.12 -2.95
CA GLY A 126 -2.34 -19.78 -1.63
C GLY A 126 -3.35 -19.09 -0.74
N ALA A 127 -3.01 -17.91 -0.23
CA ALA A 127 -3.92 -17.05 0.54
C ALA A 127 -3.80 -15.59 0.08
N THR A 128 -4.92 -14.89 0.05
CA THR A 128 -4.94 -13.44 -0.20
C THR A 128 -5.23 -12.70 1.09
N PHE A 129 -4.74 -11.47 1.16
CA PHE A 129 -5.11 -10.51 2.21
C PHE A 129 -5.09 -9.10 1.64
N ASP A 130 -5.78 -8.20 2.30
CA ASP A 130 -5.81 -6.79 1.94
C ASP A 130 -4.92 -5.98 2.87
N LEU A 131 -4.05 -5.16 2.28
CA LEU A 131 -3.25 -4.16 2.99
C LEU A 131 -3.95 -2.82 2.82
N LEU A 132 -4.60 -2.35 3.88
CA LEU A 132 -5.29 -1.07 3.91
C LEU A 132 -4.32 0.01 4.37
N THR A 133 -4.25 1.11 3.61
CA THR A 133 -3.46 2.30 3.95
C THR A 133 -4.36 3.51 3.92
N THR A 134 -4.40 4.27 5.00
CA THR A 134 -5.18 5.51 5.10
C THR A 134 -4.30 6.70 5.41
N LEU A 135 -4.65 7.85 4.87
CA LEU A 135 -4.05 9.12 5.20
C LEU A 135 -5.11 10.07 5.76
N ASP A 136 -4.79 10.65 6.91
CA ASP A 136 -5.59 11.68 7.56
C ASP A 136 -4.74 12.92 7.82
N ASP A 137 -5.38 14.08 7.85
CA ASP A 137 -4.81 15.27 8.44
C ASP A 137 -5.62 15.71 9.69
N GLN A 138 -5.45 16.94 10.14
CA GLN A 138 -6.20 17.48 11.29
C GLN A 138 -7.71 17.64 11.03
N LEU A 139 -8.12 17.68 9.77
CA LEU A 139 -9.52 17.81 9.34
C LEU A 139 -10.19 16.44 9.06
N GLY A 140 -9.45 15.33 9.20
CA GLY A 140 -9.95 13.98 9.01
C GLY A 140 -9.41 13.27 7.76
N PRO A 141 -10.12 12.23 7.26
CA PRO A 141 -9.64 11.38 6.19
C PRO A 141 -9.43 12.13 4.87
N LEU A 142 -8.30 11.89 4.23
CA LEU A 142 -7.89 12.44 2.95
C LEU A 142 -7.95 11.43 1.83
N TRP A 143 -7.44 10.23 2.12
CA TRP A 143 -7.14 9.25 1.09
C TRP A 143 -7.05 7.85 1.70
N GLU A 144 -7.41 6.85 0.92
CA GLU A 144 -7.25 5.45 1.29
C GLU A 144 -6.86 4.61 0.08
N ALA A 145 -6.13 3.54 0.33
CA ALA A 145 -5.86 2.48 -0.64
C ALA A 145 -6.01 1.11 -0.01
N GLU A 146 -6.58 0.21 -0.78
CA GLU A 146 -6.68 -1.21 -0.49
C GLU A 146 -5.85 -1.96 -1.53
N SER A 147 -4.74 -2.55 -1.07
CA SER A 147 -3.84 -3.35 -1.90
C SER A 147 -4.07 -4.83 -1.61
N ARG A 148 -4.60 -5.57 -2.57
CA ARG A 148 -4.78 -7.02 -2.45
C ARG A 148 -3.48 -7.73 -2.77
N MET A 149 -3.04 -8.56 -1.82
CA MET A 149 -1.79 -9.30 -1.87
C MET A 149 -2.07 -10.80 -1.88
N LEU A 150 -1.28 -11.55 -2.63
CA LEU A 150 -1.30 -13.02 -2.63
C LEU A 150 0.02 -13.56 -2.08
N CYS A 151 -0.05 -14.42 -1.09
CA CYS A 151 1.05 -15.27 -0.63
C CYS A 151 0.84 -16.69 -1.16
N ARG A 152 1.74 -17.15 -2.04
CA ARG A 152 1.66 -18.50 -2.61
C ARG A 152 2.06 -19.56 -1.58
N GLY A 153 1.46 -20.76 -1.70
CA GLY A 153 1.82 -21.91 -0.89
C GLY A 153 1.26 -21.92 0.54
N VAL A 154 0.47 -20.91 0.92
CA VAL A 154 -0.31 -20.91 2.16
C VAL A 154 -1.54 -21.78 1.96
N LYS A 155 -1.83 -22.65 2.93
CA LYS A 155 -3.07 -23.43 2.95
C LYS A 155 -3.95 -22.90 4.07
N LEU A 156 -5.13 -22.39 3.72
CA LEU A 156 -6.18 -22.03 4.65
C LEU A 156 -7.36 -22.97 4.45
N GLU A 157 -8.10 -23.22 5.53
CA GLU A 157 -9.37 -23.93 5.48
C GLU A 157 -10.43 -23.03 4.82
N GLY A 158 -11.35 -23.64 4.08
CA GLY A 158 -12.44 -22.94 3.38
C GLY A 158 -12.34 -23.04 1.87
N GLU A 159 -13.44 -22.73 1.21
CA GLU A 159 -13.48 -22.65 -0.24
C GLU A 159 -12.74 -21.41 -0.73
N PRO A 160 -11.86 -21.55 -1.74
CA PRO A 160 -11.24 -20.39 -2.38
C PRO A 160 -12.35 -19.49 -2.93
N LEU A 161 -12.33 -18.22 -2.59
CA LEU A 161 -13.14 -17.24 -3.29
C LEU A 161 -12.79 -17.35 -4.77
N GLU A 162 -13.77 -17.66 -5.60
CA GLU A 162 -13.63 -17.43 -7.03
C GLU A 162 -13.28 -15.95 -7.18
N GLU A 163 -12.08 -15.68 -7.76
CA GLU A 163 -11.79 -14.35 -8.25
C GLU A 163 -12.94 -14.03 -9.21
N SER A 164 -13.94 -13.27 -8.76
CA SER A 164 -14.75 -12.54 -9.70
C SER A 164 -13.73 -11.69 -10.44
N LEU A 165 -13.35 -12.15 -11.61
CA LEU A 165 -12.51 -11.44 -12.56
C LEU A 165 -13.00 -10.00 -12.48
N VAL A 166 -12.16 -9.09 -12.01
CA VAL A 166 -12.40 -7.66 -12.14
C VAL A 166 -13.01 -7.55 -13.52
N PRO A 167 -14.26 -7.03 -13.67
CA PRO A 167 -14.88 -6.98 -14.97
C PRO A 167 -13.81 -6.44 -15.89
N SER A 168 -13.43 -7.20 -16.89
CA SER A 168 -12.48 -6.77 -17.89
C SER A 168 -13.05 -5.42 -18.33
N LEU A 169 -12.54 -4.33 -17.76
CA LEU A 169 -12.74 -3.03 -18.36
C LEU A 169 -12.23 -3.30 -19.76
N ALA A 170 -13.14 -3.36 -20.73
CA ALA A 170 -12.78 -3.39 -22.12
C ALA A 170 -11.84 -2.20 -22.26
N LEU A 171 -10.54 -2.47 -22.17
CA LEU A 171 -9.51 -1.49 -22.38
C LEU A 171 -9.72 -1.09 -23.81
N GLY A 172 -10.44 0.02 -24.00
CA GLY A 172 -10.49 0.67 -25.30
C GLY A 172 -9.04 0.77 -25.74
N GLU A 173 -8.77 0.51 -27.01
CA GLU A 173 -7.41 0.52 -27.55
C GLU A 173 -6.59 1.66 -26.94
N PRO A 174 -5.39 1.39 -26.38
CA PRO A 174 -4.59 2.42 -25.74
C PRO A 174 -4.29 3.50 -26.76
N ARG A 175 -4.93 4.65 -26.62
CA ARG A 175 -4.61 5.83 -27.42
C ARG A 175 -3.31 6.42 -26.88
N TRP A 176 -2.19 5.83 -27.28
CA TRP A 176 -0.87 6.44 -27.11
C TRP A 176 -0.79 7.64 -28.06
N GLN A 177 -1.13 8.83 -27.56
CA GLN A 177 -0.72 10.03 -28.24
C GLN A 177 0.79 10.20 -27.96
N HIS A 178 1.60 9.87 -28.96
CA HIS A 178 3.00 10.27 -28.97
C HIS A 178 3.04 11.79 -28.99
N ALA A 179 3.17 12.44 -27.85
CA ALA A 179 3.66 13.80 -27.79
C ALA A 179 5.07 13.76 -28.38
N GLY A 180 5.19 14.20 -29.63
CA GLY A 180 6.45 14.18 -30.37
C GLY A 180 7.52 14.89 -29.58
N CYS A 181 8.56 14.16 -29.22
CA CYS A 181 9.81 14.71 -28.74
C CYS A 181 10.42 15.47 -29.92
N ARG A 182 10.26 16.79 -29.98
CA ARG A 182 11.04 17.63 -30.89
C ARG A 182 12.46 17.69 -30.33
N ARG A 183 13.41 17.31 -31.20
CA ARG A 183 14.85 17.42 -30.96
C ARG A 183 15.27 18.89 -30.84
#